data_4b5bce611df43233d8b41d9583258476
#
_entry.id   4b5bce611df43233d8b41d9583258476
#
_cell.length_a   1.000
_cell.length_b   1.000
_cell.length_c   1.000
_cell.angle_alpha   90.00
_cell.angle_beta   90.00
_cell.angle_gamma   90.00
#
_symmetry.space_group_name_H-M   'P 1'
#
loop_
_entity.id
_entity.type
_entity.pdbx_description
1 polymer ?
#
loop_
_entity_poly.entity_id
_entity_poly.type
_entity_poly.pdbx_seq_one_letter_code
_entity_poly.pdbx_strand_id
1 'polypeptide(L)'
;MTSEIKSYEDLYRNKARKWLAENVDPIEERKPFTTLHWMPNPEKENQHHFDCQQRQKKLYDAGYAGITVPTKYGGHGGEPWMQKVFREESIGYQVHTGFFHSIISMVLPALIKHGTEGQKEKHIPSLINGETSWCQLFSEPGAGSDLAGLAAHAELDGEVFIIHGQKVWNSAAMYADMGILLVRTNPEAHKHDGITFLLLDMKQSGVEVRPLIQANGAGHFAEVFLDGAKCHVTNVLGDIDKGWGPARVVMSNESAMIGGASGDNPQQLLELVRNSGKVNDPVLRQKFSILYTRNKLLKLMSERISSA
;
A
#
# COMPACT_ATOMS: atom_id res chain seq x y z
N MET A 1 -17.79 21.70 14.91
CA MET A 1 -18.63 20.84 14.05
C MET A 1 -20.08 21.22 14.34
N THR A 2 -20.81 21.63 13.33
CA THR A 2 -22.22 21.97 13.45
C THR A 2 -23.05 20.71 13.73
N SER A 3 -24.22 20.83 14.34
CA SER A 3 -25.12 19.70 14.64
C SER A 3 -25.49 18.87 13.41
N GLU A 4 -25.57 19.50 12.23
CA GLU A 4 -25.84 18.84 10.96
C GLU A 4 -24.72 17.88 10.52
N ILE A 5 -23.46 18.28 10.61
CA ILE A 5 -22.32 17.39 10.24
C ILE A 5 -22.32 16.15 11.12
N LYS A 6 -22.61 16.29 12.41
CA LYS A 6 -22.70 15.18 13.35
C LYS A 6 -23.83 14.19 12.97
N SER A 7 -24.95 14.71 12.50
CA SER A 7 -26.07 13.89 12.02
C SER A 7 -25.70 13.10 10.74
N TYR A 8 -24.97 13.70 9.78
CA TYR A 8 -24.50 13.01 8.58
C TYR A 8 -23.44 11.94 8.90
N GLU A 9 -22.52 12.24 9.82
CA GLU A 9 -21.54 11.26 10.27
C GLU A 9 -22.20 10.03 10.93
N ASP A 10 -23.19 10.26 11.80
CA ASP A 10 -23.93 9.19 12.47
C ASP A 10 -24.71 8.32 11.48
N LEU A 11 -25.32 8.94 10.46
CA LEU A 11 -26.03 8.23 9.39
C LEU A 11 -25.06 7.36 8.58
N TYR A 12 -23.93 7.90 8.17
CA TYR A 12 -22.91 7.17 7.42
C TYR A 12 -22.33 6.02 8.27
N ARG A 13 -22.05 6.26 9.54
CA ARG A 13 -21.57 5.27 10.50
C ARG A 13 -22.53 4.08 10.64
N ASN A 14 -23.82 4.36 10.78
CA ASN A 14 -24.85 3.34 10.85
C ASN A 14 -24.98 2.53 9.56
N LYS A 15 -24.86 3.20 8.39
CA LYS A 15 -24.84 2.54 7.08
C LYS A 15 -23.63 1.61 6.94
N ALA A 16 -22.43 2.09 7.30
CA ALA A 16 -21.20 1.30 7.25
C ALA A 16 -21.27 0.08 8.18
N ARG A 17 -21.72 0.28 9.43
CA ARG A 17 -21.89 -0.79 10.43
C ARG A 17 -22.84 -1.87 9.96
N LYS A 18 -24.00 -1.48 9.42
CA LYS A 18 -24.99 -2.42 8.89
C LYS A 18 -24.41 -3.22 7.73
N TRP A 19 -23.77 -2.55 6.77
CA TRP A 19 -23.17 -3.23 5.62
C TRP A 19 -22.07 -4.20 6.03
N LEU A 20 -21.19 -3.81 6.95
CA LEU A 20 -20.14 -4.68 7.49
C LEU A 20 -20.74 -5.94 8.12
N ALA A 21 -21.75 -5.81 8.98
CA ALA A 21 -22.39 -6.93 9.64
C ALA A 21 -23.08 -7.91 8.68
N GLU A 22 -23.59 -7.42 7.56
CA GLU A 22 -24.29 -8.23 6.56
C GLU A 22 -23.37 -8.85 5.50
N ASN A 23 -22.16 -8.29 5.33
CA ASN A 23 -21.33 -8.58 4.15
C ASN A 23 -19.90 -9.02 4.43
N VAL A 24 -19.42 -8.88 5.65
CA VAL A 24 -18.02 -9.17 6.00
C VAL A 24 -17.96 -10.01 7.27
N ASP A 25 -17.19 -11.08 7.21
CA ASP A 25 -17.00 -11.95 8.38
C ASP A 25 -16.32 -11.20 9.53
N PRO A 26 -16.76 -11.39 10.77
CA PRO A 26 -16.05 -10.87 11.93
C PRO A 26 -14.68 -11.54 12.07
N ILE A 27 -13.75 -10.86 12.71
CA ILE A 27 -12.48 -11.45 13.10
C ILE A 27 -12.71 -12.27 14.38
N GLU A 28 -12.84 -13.59 14.27
CA GLU A 28 -13.17 -14.49 15.39
C GLU A 28 -12.13 -14.52 16.50
N GLU A 29 -10.84 -14.48 16.12
CA GLU A 29 -9.72 -14.36 17.07
C GLU A 29 -8.64 -13.47 16.50
N ARG A 30 -8.37 -12.34 17.14
CA ARG A 30 -7.14 -11.60 16.91
C ARG A 30 -5.99 -12.37 17.55
N LYS A 31 -5.29 -13.17 16.73
CA LYS A 31 -4.01 -13.75 17.18
C LYS A 31 -3.06 -12.59 17.49
N PRO A 32 -2.64 -12.42 18.75
CA PRO A 32 -1.69 -11.37 19.08
C PRO A 32 -0.39 -11.61 18.28
N PHE A 33 0.17 -10.55 17.72
CA PHE A 33 1.47 -10.53 17.03
C PHE A 33 1.57 -11.19 15.63
N THR A 34 0.49 -11.53 14.96
CA THR A 34 0.54 -11.93 13.54
C THR A 34 0.17 -10.75 12.65
N THR A 35 1.12 -9.88 12.35
CA THR A 35 0.92 -8.73 11.45
C THR A 35 0.96 -9.07 9.97
N LEU A 36 1.51 -10.24 9.61
CA LEU A 36 1.59 -10.73 8.24
C LEU A 36 1.25 -12.22 8.23
N HIS A 37 0.17 -12.57 7.54
CA HIS A 37 -0.16 -13.97 7.27
C HIS A 37 0.77 -14.47 6.16
N TRP A 38 1.93 -14.96 6.57
CA TRP A 38 2.87 -15.60 5.68
C TRP A 38 2.35 -17.01 5.36
N MET A 39 2.01 -17.23 4.11
CA MET A 39 1.52 -18.54 3.66
C MET A 39 2.72 -19.32 3.12
N PRO A 40 3.22 -20.35 3.81
CA PRO A 40 4.36 -21.15 3.35
C PRO A 40 3.99 -22.13 2.23
N ASN A 41 2.92 -21.84 1.46
CA ASN A 41 2.41 -22.67 0.40
C ASN A 41 1.94 -21.78 -0.76
N PRO A 42 2.56 -21.88 -1.96
CA PRO A 42 2.22 -21.06 -3.11
C PRO A 42 0.76 -21.15 -3.55
N GLU A 43 0.12 -22.34 -3.45
CA GLU A 43 -1.29 -22.49 -3.80
C GLU A 43 -2.19 -21.69 -2.86
N LYS A 44 -1.88 -21.70 -1.57
CA LYS A 44 -2.60 -20.90 -0.56
C LYS A 44 -2.34 -19.41 -0.74
N GLU A 45 -1.15 -19.01 -1.16
CA GLU A 45 -0.85 -17.61 -1.51
C GLU A 45 -1.67 -17.15 -2.71
N ASN A 46 -1.75 -17.96 -3.77
CA ASN A 46 -2.59 -17.68 -4.93
C ASN A 46 -4.06 -17.51 -4.55
N GLN A 47 -4.60 -18.46 -3.76
CA GLN A 47 -5.98 -18.37 -3.28
C GLN A 47 -6.20 -17.11 -2.42
N HIS A 48 -5.27 -16.83 -1.51
CA HIS A 48 -5.34 -15.63 -0.67
C HIS A 48 -5.32 -14.34 -1.50
N HIS A 49 -4.46 -14.26 -2.52
CA HIS A 49 -4.42 -13.12 -3.44
C HIS A 49 -5.76 -12.92 -4.15
N PHE A 50 -6.32 -14.00 -4.69
CA PHE A 50 -7.63 -13.99 -5.33
C PHE A 50 -8.73 -13.55 -4.36
N ASP A 51 -8.77 -14.08 -3.14
CA ASP A 51 -9.75 -13.69 -2.11
C ASP A 51 -9.63 -12.21 -1.74
N CYS A 52 -8.40 -11.70 -1.66
CA CYS A 52 -8.14 -10.28 -1.43
C CYS A 52 -8.64 -9.41 -2.58
N GLN A 53 -8.47 -9.86 -3.83
CA GLN A 53 -8.99 -9.18 -5.02
C GLN A 53 -10.52 -9.09 -4.99
N GLN A 54 -11.19 -10.22 -4.74
CA GLN A 54 -12.65 -10.26 -4.62
C GLN A 54 -13.17 -9.35 -3.49
N ARG A 55 -12.44 -9.31 -2.37
CA ARG A 55 -12.77 -8.43 -1.26
C ARG A 55 -12.57 -6.95 -1.62
N GLN A 56 -11.50 -6.61 -2.33
CA GLN A 56 -11.26 -5.26 -2.81
C GLN A 56 -12.41 -4.80 -3.72
N LYS A 57 -12.80 -5.66 -4.67
CA LYS A 57 -13.94 -5.40 -5.56
C LYS A 57 -15.24 -5.20 -4.78
N LYS A 58 -15.54 -6.08 -3.83
CA LYS A 58 -16.74 -5.99 -2.99
C LYS A 58 -16.80 -4.69 -2.18
N LEU A 59 -15.67 -4.25 -1.63
CA LEU A 59 -15.55 -2.97 -0.93
C LEU A 59 -15.78 -1.79 -1.87
N TYR A 60 -15.22 -1.86 -3.09
CA TYR A 60 -15.40 -0.83 -4.09
C TYR A 60 -16.85 -0.72 -4.56
N ASP A 61 -17.49 -1.82 -4.91
CA ASP A 61 -18.88 -1.86 -5.37
C ASP A 61 -19.86 -1.32 -4.29
N ALA A 62 -19.50 -1.46 -3.02
CA ALA A 62 -20.27 -0.94 -1.89
C ALA A 62 -19.95 0.53 -1.52
N GLY A 63 -18.97 1.14 -2.17
CA GLY A 63 -18.57 2.53 -1.92
C GLY A 63 -17.58 2.69 -0.76
N TYR A 64 -16.89 1.62 -0.33
CA TYR A 64 -15.96 1.61 0.79
C TYR A 64 -14.47 1.45 0.39
N ALA A 65 -14.17 1.29 -0.90
CA ALA A 65 -12.83 1.47 -1.44
C ALA A 65 -12.83 2.65 -2.42
N GLY A 66 -11.77 3.47 -2.42
CA GLY A 66 -11.72 4.69 -3.22
C GLY A 66 -12.67 5.78 -2.73
N ILE A 67 -13.03 5.81 -1.45
CA ILE A 67 -14.01 6.74 -0.84
C ILE A 67 -13.71 8.19 -1.21
N THR A 68 -12.46 8.64 -1.03
CA THR A 68 -12.05 10.04 -1.24
C THR A 68 -11.53 10.34 -2.64
N VAL A 69 -11.47 9.33 -3.49
CA VAL A 69 -11.03 9.49 -4.88
C VAL A 69 -12.10 10.23 -5.67
N PRO A 70 -11.75 11.24 -6.49
CA PRO A 70 -12.70 11.97 -7.32
C PRO A 70 -13.50 11.04 -8.24
N THR A 71 -14.79 11.34 -8.43
CA THR A 71 -15.68 10.53 -9.29
C THR A 71 -15.22 10.47 -10.73
N LYS A 72 -14.59 11.53 -11.25
CA LYS A 72 -14.00 11.55 -12.59
C LYS A 72 -12.94 10.48 -12.82
N TYR A 73 -12.32 9.95 -11.77
CA TYR A 73 -11.35 8.85 -11.81
C TYR A 73 -11.91 7.54 -11.26
N GLY A 74 -13.24 7.39 -11.26
CA GLY A 74 -13.89 6.17 -10.81
C GLY A 74 -14.01 6.03 -9.27
N GLY A 75 -13.67 7.05 -8.50
CA GLY A 75 -13.85 7.03 -7.05
C GLY A 75 -15.27 7.46 -6.63
N HIS A 76 -15.50 7.53 -5.33
CA HIS A 76 -16.81 7.85 -4.77
C HIS A 76 -16.98 9.33 -4.38
N GLY A 77 -15.92 10.15 -4.49
CA GLY A 77 -15.96 11.59 -4.23
C GLY A 77 -16.35 11.97 -2.81
N GLY A 78 -16.16 11.06 -1.87
CA GLY A 78 -16.50 11.27 -0.46
C GLY A 78 -15.46 12.11 0.29
N GLU A 79 -15.85 12.57 1.47
CA GLU A 79 -15.04 13.40 2.34
C GLU A 79 -14.06 12.55 3.19
N PRO A 80 -12.92 13.10 3.62
CA PRO A 80 -11.92 12.37 4.44
C PRO A 80 -12.49 11.78 5.73
N TRP A 81 -13.49 12.41 6.35
CA TRP A 81 -14.15 11.89 7.55
C TRP A 81 -14.89 10.57 7.28
N MET A 82 -15.44 10.36 6.08
CA MET A 82 -16.11 9.11 5.69
C MET A 82 -15.12 7.94 5.71
N GLN A 83 -13.92 8.13 5.18
CA GLN A 83 -12.86 7.12 5.23
C GLN A 83 -12.42 6.81 6.67
N LYS A 84 -12.35 7.84 7.51
CA LYS A 84 -12.03 7.68 8.94
C LYS A 84 -13.12 6.85 9.63
N VAL A 85 -14.40 7.19 9.43
CA VAL A 85 -15.54 6.48 10.03
C VAL A 85 -15.57 5.02 9.57
N PHE A 86 -15.41 4.77 8.26
CA PHE A 86 -15.38 3.38 7.76
C PHE A 86 -14.24 2.58 8.40
N ARG A 87 -13.05 3.15 8.51
CA ARG A 87 -11.90 2.51 9.16
C ARG A 87 -12.19 2.19 10.63
N GLU A 88 -12.85 3.09 11.37
CA GLU A 88 -13.23 2.86 12.77
C GLU A 88 -14.23 1.71 12.91
N GLU A 89 -15.26 1.68 12.09
CA GLU A 89 -16.29 0.64 12.14
C GLU A 89 -15.80 -0.72 11.64
N SER A 90 -14.80 -0.74 10.76
CA SER A 90 -14.24 -1.98 10.20
C SER A 90 -13.26 -2.72 11.11
N ILE A 91 -12.89 -2.17 12.28
CA ILE A 91 -11.85 -2.74 13.17
C ILE A 91 -12.13 -4.19 13.59
N GLY A 92 -13.37 -4.63 13.62
CA GLY A 92 -13.74 -6.00 14.01
C GLY A 92 -14.01 -6.96 12.86
N TYR A 93 -13.76 -6.54 11.61
CA TYR A 93 -14.16 -7.26 10.40
C TYR A 93 -12.97 -7.57 9.49
N GLN A 94 -13.10 -8.65 8.69
CA GLN A 94 -12.07 -9.09 7.74
C GLN A 94 -12.06 -8.25 6.46
N VAL A 95 -11.82 -6.93 6.57
CA VAL A 95 -11.79 -5.99 5.43
C VAL A 95 -10.41 -5.88 4.77
N HIS A 96 -9.39 -6.53 5.31
CA HIS A 96 -8.03 -6.40 4.79
C HIS A 96 -7.90 -7.05 3.42
N THR A 97 -7.38 -6.30 2.45
CA THR A 97 -7.25 -6.72 1.04
C THR A 97 -5.81 -7.05 0.65
N GLY A 98 -5.01 -7.49 1.61
CA GLY A 98 -3.64 -7.93 1.36
C GLY A 98 -2.78 -6.86 0.68
N PHE A 99 -2.07 -7.25 -0.36
CA PHE A 99 -1.20 -6.35 -1.13
C PHE A 99 -1.95 -5.26 -1.89
N PHE A 100 -3.26 -5.45 -2.22
CA PHE A 100 -4.07 -4.38 -2.84
C PHE A 100 -4.14 -3.16 -1.94
N HIS A 101 -4.38 -3.34 -0.64
CA HIS A 101 -4.40 -2.23 0.30
C HIS A 101 -3.05 -1.48 0.33
N SER A 102 -1.95 -2.23 0.40
CA SER A 102 -0.61 -1.66 0.48
C SER A 102 -0.26 -0.89 -0.79
N ILE A 103 -0.42 -1.52 -1.95
CA ILE A 103 -0.02 -0.91 -3.22
C ILE A 103 -0.93 0.27 -3.60
N ILE A 104 -2.24 0.19 -3.35
CA ILE A 104 -3.17 1.30 -3.58
C ILE A 104 -2.76 2.51 -2.72
N SER A 105 -2.42 2.30 -1.45
CA SER A 105 -2.03 3.39 -0.54
C SER A 105 -0.73 4.08 -0.97
N MET A 106 0.13 3.42 -1.75
CA MET A 106 1.38 3.96 -2.27
C MET A 106 1.25 4.58 -3.67
N VAL A 107 0.61 3.85 -4.58
CA VAL A 107 0.52 4.24 -6.00
C VAL A 107 -0.51 5.35 -6.24
N LEU A 108 -1.67 5.25 -5.61
CA LEU A 108 -2.75 6.20 -5.82
C LEU A 108 -2.36 7.67 -5.51
N PRO A 109 -1.72 7.99 -4.37
CA PRO A 109 -1.26 9.35 -4.11
C PRO A 109 -0.22 9.85 -5.12
N ALA A 110 0.67 8.97 -5.61
CA ALA A 110 1.66 9.34 -6.63
C ALA A 110 0.99 9.63 -7.97
N LEU A 111 0.03 8.81 -8.41
CA LEU A 111 -0.78 9.04 -9.61
C LEU A 111 -1.59 10.35 -9.51
N ILE A 112 -2.29 10.58 -8.40
CA ILE A 112 -3.08 11.80 -8.18
C ILE A 112 -2.20 13.04 -8.28
N LYS A 113 -1.00 13.02 -7.68
CA LYS A 113 -0.12 14.18 -7.59
C LYS A 113 0.69 14.43 -8.86
N HIS A 114 1.18 13.39 -9.52
CA HIS A 114 2.17 13.48 -10.59
C HIS A 114 1.68 12.95 -11.94
N GLY A 115 0.57 12.21 -11.97
CA GLY A 115 0.02 11.64 -13.20
C GLY A 115 -0.62 12.69 -14.09
N THR A 116 -0.52 12.50 -15.39
CA THR A 116 -1.32 13.23 -16.38
C THR A 116 -2.80 12.85 -16.23
N GLU A 117 -3.71 13.67 -16.78
CA GLU A 117 -5.15 13.34 -16.72
C GLU A 117 -5.44 11.97 -17.37
N GLY A 118 -4.83 11.70 -18.54
CA GLY A 118 -4.98 10.40 -19.21
C GLY A 118 -4.47 9.22 -18.39
N GLN A 119 -3.35 9.38 -17.66
CA GLN A 119 -2.86 8.34 -16.75
C GLN A 119 -3.81 8.11 -15.58
N LYS A 120 -4.36 9.17 -15.00
CA LYS A 120 -5.33 9.07 -13.89
C LYS A 120 -6.61 8.36 -14.34
N GLU A 121 -7.17 8.78 -15.48
CA GLU A 121 -8.38 8.18 -16.05
C GLU A 121 -8.19 6.72 -16.43
N LYS A 122 -7.01 6.36 -16.95
CA LYS A 122 -6.68 5.00 -17.37
C LYS A 122 -6.44 4.05 -16.19
N HIS A 123 -5.69 4.49 -15.18
CA HIS A 123 -5.13 3.57 -14.18
C HIS A 123 -5.85 3.59 -12.83
N ILE A 124 -6.41 4.75 -12.42
CA ILE A 124 -7.02 4.84 -11.08
C ILE A 124 -8.26 3.95 -10.93
N PRO A 125 -9.19 3.89 -11.90
CA PRO A 125 -10.38 3.06 -11.74
C PRO A 125 -10.05 1.59 -11.50
N SER A 126 -9.20 0.99 -12.35
CA SER A 126 -8.82 -0.42 -12.26
C SER A 126 -7.92 -0.74 -11.04
N LEU A 127 -7.15 0.25 -10.56
CA LEU A 127 -6.37 0.13 -9.34
C LEU A 127 -7.26 0.06 -8.09
N ILE A 128 -8.22 0.98 -7.94
CA ILE A 128 -9.04 1.09 -6.72
C ILE A 128 -10.14 0.02 -6.63
N ASN A 129 -10.63 -0.48 -7.77
CA ASN A 129 -11.60 -1.58 -7.79
C ASN A 129 -10.96 -2.98 -7.69
N GLY A 130 -9.60 -3.07 -7.76
CA GLY A 130 -8.87 -4.32 -7.69
C GLY A 130 -8.84 -5.13 -8.98
N GLU A 131 -9.27 -4.55 -10.12
CA GLU A 131 -9.22 -5.22 -11.42
C GLU A 131 -7.78 -5.41 -11.91
N THR A 132 -6.89 -4.42 -11.66
CA THR A 132 -5.46 -4.54 -11.93
C THR A 132 -4.66 -4.68 -10.65
N SER A 133 -3.74 -5.62 -10.63
CA SER A 133 -2.77 -5.82 -9.55
C SER A 133 -1.48 -5.08 -9.87
N TRP A 134 -0.90 -4.43 -8.88
CA TRP A 134 0.31 -3.64 -9.04
C TRP A 134 1.42 -4.11 -8.10
N CYS A 135 2.69 -3.89 -8.50
CA CYS A 135 3.85 -4.10 -7.63
C CYS A 135 4.81 -2.91 -7.66
N GLN A 136 5.69 -2.86 -6.65
CA GLN A 136 6.74 -1.85 -6.55
C GLN A 136 8.08 -2.44 -6.97
N LEU A 137 8.75 -1.81 -7.94
CA LEU A 137 10.02 -2.21 -8.54
C LEU A 137 11.09 -1.15 -8.23
N PHE A 138 11.46 -1.00 -6.97
CA PHE A 138 12.40 0.02 -6.52
C PHE A 138 13.76 -0.58 -6.17
N SER A 139 13.80 -1.46 -5.16
CA SER A 139 15.02 -2.03 -4.61
C SER A 139 15.77 -2.92 -5.60
N GLU A 140 17.09 -2.93 -5.51
CA GLU A 140 18.00 -3.79 -6.28
C GLU A 140 18.93 -4.54 -5.32
N PRO A 141 19.62 -5.60 -5.76
CA PRO A 141 20.60 -6.29 -4.93
C PRO A 141 21.67 -5.35 -4.36
N GLY A 142 22.07 -4.31 -5.11
CA GLY A 142 23.04 -3.30 -4.71
C GLY A 142 22.45 -1.98 -4.19
N ALA A 143 21.13 -1.78 -4.24
CA ALA A 143 20.48 -0.51 -3.91
C ALA A 143 19.18 -0.74 -3.10
N GLY A 144 19.31 -0.68 -1.80
CA GLY A 144 18.20 -0.74 -0.84
C GLY A 144 18.06 0.58 -0.09
N SER A 145 18.74 0.74 1.05
CA SER A 145 18.74 1.99 1.84
C SER A 145 19.28 3.18 1.04
N ASP A 146 20.29 2.96 0.21
CA ASP A 146 20.72 3.93 -0.79
C ASP A 146 20.02 3.68 -2.13
N LEU A 147 18.70 3.91 -2.15
CA LEU A 147 17.87 3.65 -3.34
C LEU A 147 18.32 4.47 -4.56
N ALA A 148 18.83 5.67 -4.35
CA ALA A 148 19.31 6.51 -5.44
C ALA A 148 20.59 5.99 -6.13
N GLY A 149 21.24 4.98 -5.56
CA GLY A 149 22.33 4.22 -6.17
C GLY A 149 21.87 3.11 -7.12
N LEU A 150 20.59 3.09 -7.52
CA LEU A 150 20.04 2.10 -8.45
C LEU A 150 20.80 2.06 -9.78
N ALA A 151 20.99 0.84 -10.31
CA ALA A 151 21.75 0.55 -11.53
C ALA A 151 20.86 0.10 -12.70
N ALA A 152 19.62 -0.33 -12.46
CA ALA A 152 18.68 -0.58 -13.53
C ALA A 152 18.51 0.70 -14.37
N HIS A 153 18.65 0.59 -15.69
CA HIS A 153 18.70 1.74 -16.60
C HIS A 153 17.73 1.57 -17.76
N ALA A 154 17.44 2.68 -18.39
CA ALA A 154 16.60 2.72 -19.57
C ALA A 154 17.16 3.71 -20.59
N GLU A 155 17.21 3.28 -21.84
CA GLU A 155 17.61 4.08 -23.00
C GLU A 155 16.37 4.40 -23.84
N LEU A 156 16.27 5.65 -24.29
CA LEU A 156 15.14 6.09 -25.11
C LEU A 156 15.42 5.80 -26.58
N ASP A 157 14.60 4.96 -27.19
CA ASP A 157 14.58 4.68 -28.63
C ASP A 157 13.26 5.21 -29.22
N GLY A 158 13.32 6.35 -29.88
CA GLY A 158 12.14 7.08 -30.33
C GLY A 158 11.24 7.51 -29.18
N GLU A 159 10.06 6.93 -29.05
CA GLU A 159 9.10 7.18 -27.96
C GLU A 159 9.03 6.03 -26.93
N VAL A 160 9.95 5.06 -26.99
CA VAL A 160 9.95 3.87 -26.16
C VAL A 160 11.25 3.75 -25.39
N PHE A 161 11.17 3.61 -24.08
CA PHE A 161 12.30 3.21 -23.24
C PHE A 161 12.55 1.70 -23.38
N ILE A 162 13.82 1.33 -23.62
CA ILE A 162 14.33 -0.04 -23.55
C ILE A 162 15.03 -0.19 -22.21
N ILE A 163 14.57 -1.13 -21.40
CA ILE A 163 14.89 -1.21 -19.97
C ILE A 163 15.69 -2.48 -19.68
N HIS A 164 16.79 -2.31 -18.94
CA HIS A 164 17.63 -3.41 -18.46
C HIS A 164 17.94 -3.27 -16.98
N GLY A 165 18.00 -4.40 -16.27
CA GLY A 165 18.37 -4.44 -14.87
C GLY A 165 17.66 -5.53 -14.07
N GLN A 166 17.80 -5.46 -12.75
CA GLN A 166 17.19 -6.40 -11.81
C GLN A 166 16.60 -5.64 -10.64
N LYS A 167 15.39 -6.02 -10.25
CA LYS A 167 14.73 -5.54 -9.03
C LYS A 167 14.53 -6.71 -8.07
N VAL A 168 14.53 -6.43 -6.77
CA VAL A 168 14.44 -7.45 -5.73
C VAL A 168 13.51 -7.02 -4.61
N TRP A 169 13.00 -7.98 -3.84
CA TRP A 169 12.05 -7.78 -2.76
C TRP A 169 10.69 -7.22 -3.23
N ASN A 170 10.32 -7.55 -4.45
CA ASN A 170 9.11 -7.06 -5.07
C ASN A 170 7.90 -7.87 -4.58
N SER A 171 7.17 -7.31 -3.62
CA SER A 171 5.99 -7.95 -3.04
C SER A 171 4.91 -8.19 -4.10
N ALA A 172 4.39 -9.42 -4.17
CA ALA A 172 3.31 -9.83 -5.06
C ALA A 172 3.55 -9.60 -6.57
N ALA A 173 4.82 -9.42 -7.02
CA ALA A 173 5.12 -9.16 -8.43
C ALA A 173 4.69 -10.31 -9.36
N MET A 174 4.62 -11.56 -8.85
CA MET A 174 4.11 -12.71 -9.61
C MET A 174 2.63 -12.56 -10.05
N TYR A 175 1.87 -11.73 -9.35
CA TYR A 175 0.45 -11.48 -9.65
C TYR A 175 0.23 -10.15 -10.37
N ALA A 176 1.25 -9.28 -10.42
CA ALA A 176 1.10 -7.92 -10.89
C ALA A 176 0.86 -7.84 -12.40
N ASP A 177 -0.07 -7.00 -12.80
CA ASP A 177 -0.32 -6.57 -14.17
C ASP A 177 0.54 -5.34 -14.50
N MET A 178 0.75 -4.47 -13.51
CA MET A 178 1.51 -3.23 -13.63
C MET A 178 2.58 -3.13 -12.53
N GLY A 179 3.68 -2.47 -12.84
CA GLY A 179 4.74 -2.14 -11.90
C GLY A 179 5.01 -0.64 -11.85
N ILE A 180 5.24 -0.10 -10.64
CA ILE A 180 5.87 1.21 -10.50
C ILE A 180 7.37 1.01 -10.45
N LEU A 181 8.08 1.51 -11.44
CA LEU A 181 9.50 1.21 -11.67
C LEU A 181 10.37 2.47 -11.60
N LEU A 182 11.49 2.39 -10.89
CA LEU A 182 12.55 3.40 -10.96
C LEU A 182 13.73 2.89 -11.77
N VAL A 183 14.17 3.71 -12.75
CA VAL A 183 15.33 3.41 -13.61
C VAL A 183 16.20 4.65 -13.77
N ARG A 184 17.50 4.43 -14.04
CA ARG A 184 18.46 5.45 -14.43
C ARG A 184 18.30 5.74 -15.92
N THR A 185 17.90 6.95 -16.27
CA THR A 185 17.78 7.42 -17.67
C THR A 185 18.92 8.37 -18.03
N ASN A 186 19.55 9.02 -17.05
CA ASN A 186 20.71 9.86 -17.27
C ASN A 186 21.81 9.49 -16.25
N PRO A 187 22.84 8.73 -16.66
CA PRO A 187 23.92 8.29 -15.77
C PRO A 187 24.87 9.44 -15.35
N GLU A 188 24.95 10.52 -16.13
CA GLU A 188 25.81 11.67 -15.85
C GLU A 188 25.21 12.64 -14.83
N ALA A 189 23.92 12.51 -14.54
CA ALA A 189 23.24 13.40 -13.61
C ALA A 189 23.60 13.09 -12.15
N HIS A 190 23.49 14.10 -11.29
CA HIS A 190 23.71 13.93 -9.86
C HIS A 190 22.66 12.99 -9.25
N LYS A 191 23.12 12.07 -8.47
CA LYS A 191 22.46 11.01 -7.67
C LYS A 191 20.92 10.87 -7.81
N HIS A 192 20.14 11.88 -7.39
CA HIS A 192 18.68 11.86 -7.42
C HIS A 192 18.07 12.38 -8.74
N ASP A 193 18.84 13.16 -9.48
CA ASP A 193 18.53 13.56 -10.85
C ASP A 193 18.91 12.41 -11.80
N GLY A 194 18.28 12.35 -12.97
CA GLY A 194 18.55 11.29 -13.95
C GLY A 194 17.88 9.95 -13.61
N ILE A 195 16.97 9.92 -12.65
CA ILE A 195 16.07 8.79 -12.37
C ILE A 195 14.70 9.11 -12.95
N THR A 196 14.13 8.16 -13.69
CA THR A 196 12.77 8.27 -14.23
C THR A 196 11.86 7.26 -13.55
N PHE A 197 10.63 7.68 -13.30
CA PHE A 197 9.58 6.83 -12.74
C PHE A 197 8.65 6.35 -13.85
N LEU A 198 8.55 5.05 -14.05
CA LEU A 198 7.80 4.43 -15.13
C LEU A 198 6.62 3.60 -14.58
N LEU A 199 5.50 3.62 -15.30
CA LEU A 199 4.38 2.70 -15.14
C LEU A 199 4.57 1.56 -16.12
N LEU A 200 5.11 0.43 -15.67
CA LEU A 200 5.53 -0.70 -16.49
C LEU A 200 4.41 -1.73 -16.60
N ASP A 201 4.13 -2.18 -17.82
CA ASP A 201 3.34 -3.41 -18.05
C ASP A 201 4.20 -4.63 -17.66
N MET A 202 3.71 -5.43 -16.71
CA MET A 202 4.42 -6.62 -16.22
C MET A 202 4.20 -7.85 -17.11
N LYS A 203 3.21 -7.83 -18.02
CA LYS A 203 2.81 -8.97 -18.87
C LYS A 203 3.39 -8.88 -20.28
N GLN A 204 4.62 -8.40 -20.39
CA GLN A 204 5.30 -8.24 -21.68
C GLN A 204 6.56 -9.10 -21.78
N SER A 205 7.08 -9.29 -23.00
CA SER A 205 8.43 -9.84 -23.21
C SER A 205 9.49 -8.91 -22.62
N GLY A 206 10.58 -9.49 -22.09
CA GLY A 206 11.64 -8.73 -21.43
C GLY A 206 11.38 -8.48 -19.94
N VAL A 207 10.26 -8.95 -19.38
CA VAL A 207 9.99 -8.96 -17.93
C VAL A 207 9.92 -10.41 -17.46
N GLU A 208 10.84 -10.84 -16.61
CA GLU A 208 10.83 -12.15 -15.98
C GLU A 208 10.71 -12.00 -14.47
N VAL A 209 9.70 -12.66 -13.88
CA VAL A 209 9.43 -12.64 -12.43
C VAL A 209 9.78 -13.99 -11.83
N ARG A 210 10.68 -14.01 -10.85
CA ARG A 210 11.10 -15.22 -10.12
C ARG A 210 10.77 -15.09 -8.63
N PRO A 211 9.95 -16.01 -8.08
CA PRO A 211 9.64 -15.99 -6.65
C PRO A 211 10.90 -16.18 -5.78
N LEU A 212 11.00 -15.44 -4.69
CA LEU A 212 12.01 -15.59 -3.65
C LEU A 212 11.42 -16.41 -2.49
N ILE A 213 11.90 -17.63 -2.33
CA ILE A 213 11.49 -18.48 -1.21
C ILE A 213 12.26 -18.06 0.03
N GLN A 214 11.55 -17.60 1.04
CA GLN A 214 12.10 -17.18 2.33
C GLN A 214 12.40 -18.37 3.24
N ALA A 215 13.15 -18.14 4.31
CA ALA A 215 13.54 -19.17 5.28
C ALA A 215 12.33 -19.88 5.95
N ASN A 216 11.18 -19.21 6.02
CA ASN A 216 9.92 -19.78 6.53
C ASN A 216 9.08 -20.52 5.45
N GLY A 217 9.59 -20.62 4.21
CA GLY A 217 8.91 -21.26 3.08
C GLY A 217 7.92 -20.36 2.33
N ALA A 218 7.72 -19.10 2.75
CA ALA A 218 6.85 -18.17 2.04
C ALA A 218 7.51 -17.62 0.77
N GLY A 219 6.73 -17.33 -0.27
CA GLY A 219 7.21 -16.93 -1.60
C GLY A 219 6.57 -15.65 -2.14
N HIS A 220 6.06 -14.76 -1.27
CA HIS A 220 5.35 -13.55 -1.70
C HIS A 220 6.25 -12.41 -2.18
N PHE A 221 7.57 -12.52 -2.00
CA PHE A 221 8.54 -11.65 -2.66
C PHE A 221 9.04 -12.26 -3.97
N ALA A 222 9.49 -11.41 -4.87
CA ALA A 222 10.10 -11.83 -6.11
C ALA A 222 11.34 -11.00 -6.45
N GLU A 223 12.17 -11.57 -7.33
CA GLU A 223 13.10 -10.86 -8.18
C GLU A 223 12.40 -10.60 -9.52
N VAL A 224 12.68 -9.45 -10.11
CA VAL A 224 12.18 -9.09 -11.44
C VAL A 224 13.38 -8.72 -12.30
N PHE A 225 13.59 -9.50 -13.36
CA PHE A 225 14.63 -9.26 -14.35
C PHE A 225 14.02 -8.50 -15.52
N LEU A 226 14.71 -7.46 -15.94
CA LEU A 226 14.35 -6.60 -17.06
C LEU A 226 15.43 -6.77 -18.13
N ASP A 227 15.08 -7.35 -19.25
CA ASP A 227 15.99 -7.58 -20.39
C ASP A 227 15.32 -7.17 -21.68
N GLY A 228 15.48 -5.90 -22.04
CA GLY A 228 14.81 -5.31 -23.17
C GLY A 228 13.32 -5.04 -22.95
N ALA A 229 12.88 -4.92 -21.69
CA ALA A 229 11.50 -4.53 -21.38
C ALA A 229 11.19 -3.13 -21.94
N LYS A 230 9.97 -2.94 -22.45
CA LYS A 230 9.59 -1.73 -23.16
C LYS A 230 8.60 -0.88 -22.36
N CYS A 231 8.81 0.43 -22.35
CA CYS A 231 7.88 1.36 -21.74
C CYS A 231 7.74 2.62 -22.60
N HIS A 232 6.56 2.93 -23.07
CA HIS A 232 6.30 4.12 -23.86
C HIS A 232 6.43 5.38 -23.00
N VAL A 233 6.91 6.50 -23.57
CA VAL A 233 7.10 7.77 -22.86
C VAL A 233 5.82 8.30 -22.17
N THR A 234 4.65 7.96 -22.69
CA THR A 234 3.36 8.31 -22.07
C THR A 234 3.12 7.63 -20.72
N ASN A 235 3.92 6.62 -20.38
CA ASN A 235 3.88 5.92 -19.08
C ASN A 235 4.93 6.47 -18.09
N VAL A 236 5.61 7.57 -18.39
CA VAL A 236 6.44 8.30 -17.42
C VAL A 236 5.52 8.98 -16.41
N LEU A 237 5.70 8.70 -15.14
CA LEU A 237 4.98 9.40 -14.06
C LEU A 237 5.78 10.63 -13.63
N GLY A 238 5.25 11.81 -13.91
CA GLY A 238 5.99 13.08 -13.83
C GLY A 238 6.83 13.32 -15.08
N ASP A 239 8.06 13.81 -14.91
CA ASP A 239 8.97 14.15 -16.00
C ASP A 239 10.13 13.16 -16.09
N ILE A 240 10.70 13.00 -17.30
CA ILE A 240 11.94 12.24 -17.51
C ILE A 240 13.06 12.86 -16.66
N ASP A 241 13.90 12.02 -16.06
CA ASP A 241 15.00 12.38 -15.14
C ASP A 241 14.57 13.04 -13.82
N LYS A 242 13.25 13.15 -13.54
CA LYS A 242 12.68 13.75 -12.32
C LYS A 242 11.82 12.77 -11.49
N GLY A 243 11.96 11.48 -11.71
CA GLY A 243 11.19 10.43 -11.05
C GLY A 243 11.39 10.33 -9.54
N TRP A 244 12.41 10.99 -8.96
CA TRP A 244 12.62 11.02 -7.51
C TRP A 244 11.49 11.73 -6.76
N GLY A 245 10.86 12.73 -7.37
CA GLY A 245 9.68 13.41 -6.81
C GLY A 245 8.51 12.44 -6.56
N PRO A 246 7.99 11.75 -7.58
CA PRO A 246 7.00 10.69 -7.41
C PRO A 246 7.43 9.57 -6.47
N ALA A 247 8.69 9.11 -6.53
CA ALA A 247 9.23 8.09 -5.65
C ALA A 247 9.13 8.47 -4.16
N ARG A 248 9.41 9.73 -3.83
CA ARG A 248 9.26 10.24 -2.45
C ARG A 248 7.81 10.18 -1.96
N VAL A 249 6.83 10.41 -2.82
CA VAL A 249 5.41 10.27 -2.46
C VAL A 249 5.10 8.82 -2.11
N VAL A 250 5.55 7.86 -2.92
CA VAL A 250 5.39 6.42 -2.65
C VAL A 250 6.04 6.04 -1.32
N MET A 251 7.32 6.35 -1.11
CA MET A 251 8.06 6.00 0.10
C MET A 251 7.48 6.65 1.36
N SER A 252 6.98 7.88 1.28
CA SER A 252 6.35 8.56 2.41
C SER A 252 5.05 7.87 2.83
N ASN A 253 4.23 7.44 1.86
CA ASN A 253 3.00 6.70 2.14
C ASN A 253 3.29 5.28 2.65
N GLU A 254 4.31 4.61 2.12
CA GLU A 254 4.78 3.32 2.62
C GLU A 254 5.21 3.43 4.09
N SER A 255 6.04 4.42 4.43
CA SER A 255 6.48 4.67 5.79
C SER A 255 5.32 4.97 6.74
N ALA A 256 4.34 5.75 6.30
CA ALA A 256 3.14 6.06 7.08
C ALA A 256 2.27 4.81 7.29
N MET A 257 2.14 3.95 6.28
CA MET A 257 1.41 2.69 6.37
C MET A 257 2.09 1.72 7.33
N ILE A 258 3.38 1.49 7.20
CA ILE A 258 4.15 0.58 8.08
C ILE A 258 4.18 1.13 9.52
N GLY A 259 4.45 2.42 9.70
CA GLY A 259 4.46 3.07 11.00
C GLY A 259 3.09 3.12 11.68
N GLY A 260 2.02 3.19 10.90
CA GLY A 260 0.63 3.13 11.40
C GLY A 260 0.15 1.72 11.68
N ALA A 261 0.72 0.72 10.99
CA ALA A 261 0.37 -0.70 11.16
C ALA A 261 1.01 -1.33 12.40
N SER A 262 1.97 -0.70 13.05
CA SER A 262 2.47 -1.10 14.38
C SER A 262 1.40 -0.88 15.46
N GLY A 263 0.19 -1.36 15.16
CA GLY A 263 -1.00 -1.26 15.95
C GLY A 263 -1.01 -2.21 17.14
N ASP A 264 -0.02 -2.13 18.00
CA ASP A 264 -0.18 -2.56 19.38
C ASP A 264 -1.19 -1.62 20.01
N ASN A 265 -2.47 -1.96 19.86
CA ASN A 265 -3.53 -1.25 20.55
C ASN A 265 -3.29 -1.39 22.05
N PRO A 266 -2.96 -0.30 22.79
CA PRO A 266 -2.72 -0.37 24.23
C PRO A 266 -3.85 -1.04 24.99
N GLN A 267 -5.07 -1.00 24.45
CA GLN A 267 -6.24 -1.66 25.02
C GLN A 267 -6.14 -3.19 24.94
N GLN A 268 -5.66 -3.74 23.80
CA GLN A 268 -5.44 -5.19 23.67
C GLN A 268 -4.36 -5.68 24.66
N LEU A 269 -3.29 -4.90 24.81
CA LEU A 269 -2.25 -5.22 25.77
C LEU A 269 -2.76 -5.14 27.22
N LEU A 270 -3.63 -4.15 27.52
CA LEU A 270 -4.29 -4.04 28.81
C LEU A 270 -5.19 -5.25 29.08
N GLU A 271 -5.93 -5.73 28.09
CA GLU A 271 -6.74 -6.94 28.20
C GLU A 271 -5.89 -8.18 28.44
N LEU A 272 -4.76 -8.32 27.74
CA LEU A 272 -3.81 -9.40 27.99
C LEU A 272 -3.29 -9.38 29.44
N VAL A 273 -2.92 -8.20 29.94
CA VAL A 273 -2.46 -8.04 31.33
C VAL A 273 -3.59 -8.36 32.32
N ARG A 274 -4.82 -7.94 32.05
CA ARG A 274 -6.00 -8.29 32.87
C ARG A 274 -6.25 -9.79 32.89
N ASN A 275 -6.26 -10.44 31.72
CA ASN A 275 -6.51 -11.85 31.56
C ASN A 275 -5.40 -12.73 32.16
N SER A 276 -4.18 -12.22 32.27
CA SER A 276 -3.07 -12.91 32.93
C SER A 276 -3.17 -12.91 34.47
N GLY A 277 -4.15 -12.20 35.05
CA GLY A 277 -4.31 -12.03 36.50
C GLY A 277 -3.25 -11.12 37.16
N LYS A 278 -2.36 -10.52 36.36
CA LYS A 278 -1.21 -9.72 36.84
C LYS A 278 -1.46 -8.20 36.82
N VAL A 279 -2.71 -7.78 36.74
CA VAL A 279 -3.09 -6.36 36.68
C VAL A 279 -2.61 -5.53 37.87
N ASN A 280 -2.44 -6.15 39.03
CA ASN A 280 -1.96 -5.51 40.25
C ASN A 280 -0.45 -5.59 40.46
N ASP A 281 0.30 -6.24 39.55
CA ASP A 281 1.75 -6.26 39.61
C ASP A 281 2.30 -4.84 39.35
N PRO A 282 3.02 -4.23 40.31
CA PRO A 282 3.47 -2.84 40.19
C PRO A 282 4.49 -2.66 39.06
N VAL A 283 5.32 -3.67 38.75
CA VAL A 283 6.32 -3.62 37.68
C VAL A 283 5.62 -3.65 36.32
N LEU A 284 4.65 -4.53 36.14
CA LEU A 284 3.86 -4.59 34.91
C LEU A 284 3.04 -3.33 34.68
N ARG A 285 2.43 -2.79 35.73
CA ARG A 285 1.69 -1.52 35.65
C ARG A 285 2.59 -0.38 35.18
N GLN A 286 3.80 -0.28 35.72
CA GLN A 286 4.75 0.75 35.31
C GLN A 286 5.19 0.59 33.85
N LYS A 287 5.53 -0.63 33.42
CA LYS A 287 5.87 -0.94 32.01
C LYS A 287 4.72 -0.61 31.07
N PHE A 288 3.51 -0.97 31.44
CA PHE A 288 2.29 -0.67 30.66
C PHE A 288 2.05 0.85 30.54
N SER A 289 2.21 1.61 31.64
CA SER A 289 2.04 3.06 31.64
C SER A 289 3.03 3.73 30.68
N ILE A 290 4.28 3.28 30.65
CA ILE A 290 5.31 3.78 29.71
C ILE A 290 4.89 3.48 28.27
N LEU A 291 4.47 2.26 27.99
CA LEU A 291 4.03 1.85 26.64
C LEU A 291 2.80 2.64 26.18
N TYR A 292 1.81 2.77 27.04
CA TYR A 292 0.61 3.56 26.78
C TYR A 292 0.93 5.01 26.45
N THR A 293 1.80 5.63 27.28
CA THR A 293 2.24 7.02 27.08
C THR A 293 2.95 7.18 25.73
N ARG A 294 3.88 6.29 25.39
CA ARG A 294 4.61 6.31 24.10
C ARG A 294 3.65 6.19 22.92
N ASN A 295 2.72 5.25 22.98
CA ASN A 295 1.71 5.05 21.94
C ASN A 295 0.83 6.29 21.76
N LYS A 296 0.40 6.90 22.87
CA LYS A 296 -0.38 8.14 22.84
C LYS A 296 0.40 9.30 22.22
N LEU A 297 1.68 9.43 22.56
CA LEU A 297 2.56 10.45 21.98
C LEU A 297 2.75 10.24 20.47
N LEU A 298 2.99 9.01 20.02
CA LEU A 298 3.11 8.69 18.58
C LEU A 298 1.83 9.09 17.83
N LYS A 299 0.66 8.78 18.39
CA LYS A 299 -0.63 9.17 17.80
C LYS A 299 -0.76 10.68 17.67
N LEU A 300 -0.47 11.43 18.74
CA LEU A 300 -0.52 12.89 18.72
C LEU A 300 0.49 13.53 17.76
N MET A 301 1.70 12.93 17.65
CA MET A 301 2.70 13.36 16.66
C MET A 301 2.22 13.12 15.23
N SER A 302 1.62 11.97 14.95
CA SER A 302 1.04 11.66 13.63
C SER A 302 -0.10 12.63 13.27
N GLU A 303 -0.98 12.93 14.21
CA GLU A 303 -2.06 13.92 14.02
C GLU A 303 -1.49 15.31 13.73
N ARG A 304 -0.43 15.72 14.45
CA ARG A 304 0.26 17.01 14.23
C ARG A 304 0.92 17.08 12.84
N ILE A 305 1.60 16.01 12.39
CA ILE A 305 2.22 15.94 11.06
C ILE A 305 1.15 16.03 9.97
N SER A 306 0.01 15.36 10.16
CA SER A 306 -1.10 15.37 9.19
C SER A 306 -1.83 16.69 9.09
N SER A 307 -1.71 17.57 10.09
CA SER A 307 -2.36 18.88 10.16
C SER A 307 -1.44 20.05 9.77
N ALA A 308 -0.17 19.78 9.51
CA ALA A 308 0.84 20.77 9.09
C ALA A 308 1.00 20.78 7.56
#